data_437c21535be0f34f9bdea2fcc52df093
#
_entry.id   437c21535be0f34f9bdea2fcc52df093
#
_cell.length_a   1.000
_cell.length_b   1.000
_cell.length_c   1.000
_cell.angle_alpha   90.00
_cell.angle_beta   90.00
_cell.angle_gamma   90.00
#
_symmetry.space_group_name_H-M   'P 1'
#
loop_
_entity.id
_entity.type
_entity.pdbx_description
1 polymer ?
#
loop_
_entity_poly.entity_id
_entity_poly.type
_entity_poly.pdbx_seq_one_letter_code
_entity_poly.pdbx_strand_id
1 'polypeptide(L)' 'RTAEQVARSGQSRLLEPMNPYERRLVHTALNDFGGVETKSEGDGLYKQVRIIATN' A
#
# COMPACT_ATOMS: atom_id res chain seq x y z
N ARG A 1 5.30 11.86 -2.02
CA ARG A 1 5.10 10.60 -1.32
C ARG A 1 4.59 9.51 -2.22
N THR A 2 4.80 8.28 -1.81
CA THR A 2 4.48 7.13 -2.66
C THR A 2 3.00 7.07 -3.04
N ALA A 3 2.11 7.25 -2.07
CA ALA A 3 0.67 7.18 -2.36
C ALA A 3 0.23 8.27 -3.32
N GLU A 4 0.78 9.46 -3.17
CA GLU A 4 0.47 10.54 -4.10
C GLU A 4 0.96 10.23 -5.50
N GLN A 5 2.15 9.64 -5.60
CA GLN A 5 2.70 9.25 -6.89
C GLN A 5 1.83 8.20 -7.57
N VAL A 6 1.37 7.21 -6.80
CA VAL A 6 0.49 6.18 -7.33
C VAL A 6 -0.81 6.78 -7.82
N ALA A 7 -1.42 7.65 -7.03
CA ALA A 7 -2.69 8.26 -7.41
C ALA A 7 -2.56 9.09 -8.69
N ARG A 8 -1.44 9.79 -8.86
CA ARG A 8 -1.21 10.61 -10.04
C ARG A 8 -0.87 9.81 -11.28
N SER A 9 0.04 8.85 -11.12
CA SER A 9 0.56 8.13 -12.27
C SER A 9 -0.30 6.96 -12.71
N GLY A 10 -1.13 6.45 -11.81
CA GLY A 10 -1.91 5.26 -12.07
C GLY A 10 -1.12 3.96 -12.00
N GLN A 11 0.15 4.02 -11.64
CA GLN A 11 1.01 2.85 -11.56
C GLN A 11 1.11 2.37 -10.13
N SER A 12 0.89 1.07 -9.92
CA SER A 12 1.00 0.51 -8.58
C SER A 12 2.45 0.48 -8.11
N ARG A 13 2.62 0.48 -6.80
CA ARG A 13 3.95 0.40 -6.17
C ARG A 13 3.91 -0.68 -5.11
N LEU A 14 5.00 -1.45 -5.05
CA LEU A 14 5.15 -2.50 -4.06
C LEU A 14 6.14 -2.01 -3.01
N LEU A 15 5.70 -1.96 -1.76
CA LEU A 15 6.55 -1.48 -0.67
C LEU A 15 7.44 -2.62 -0.16
N GLU A 16 8.36 -2.27 0.75
CA GLU A 16 9.25 -3.25 1.36
C GLU A 16 8.46 -4.19 2.27
N PRO A 17 8.99 -5.41 2.51
CA PRO A 17 8.32 -6.33 3.42
C PRO A 17 8.17 -5.73 4.81
N MET A 18 7.01 -5.95 5.41
CA MET A 18 6.67 -5.41 6.73
C MET A 18 5.98 -6.48 7.56
N ASN A 19 6.11 -6.36 8.88
CA ASN A 19 5.40 -7.24 9.79
C ASN A 19 3.91 -6.86 9.83
N PRO A 20 3.05 -7.69 10.45
CA PRO A 20 1.60 -7.41 10.45
C PRO A 20 1.23 -6.06 11.06
N TYR A 21 1.92 -5.65 12.11
CA TYR A 21 1.64 -4.38 12.76
C TYR A 21 1.93 -3.21 11.82
N GLU A 22 3.09 -3.26 11.17
CA GLU A 22 3.47 -2.21 10.24
C GLU A 22 2.53 -2.12 9.06
N ARG A 23 2.11 -3.28 8.54
CA ARG A 23 1.16 -3.30 7.43
C ARG A 23 -0.18 -2.72 7.81
N ARG A 24 -0.61 -2.95 9.06
CA ARG A 24 -1.86 -2.37 9.53
C ARG A 24 -1.77 -0.84 9.56
N LEU A 25 -0.63 -0.31 10.01
CA LEU A 25 -0.45 1.13 10.03
C LEU A 25 -0.55 1.73 8.63
N VAL A 26 0.05 1.07 7.66
CA VAL A 26 -0.01 1.54 6.27
C VAL A 26 -1.44 1.50 5.75
N HIS A 27 -2.14 0.37 5.94
CA HIS A 27 -3.52 0.26 5.48
C HIS A 27 -4.41 1.34 6.10
N THR A 28 -4.26 1.56 7.40
CA THR A 28 -5.06 2.55 8.10
C THR A 28 -4.78 3.97 7.57
N ALA A 29 -3.50 4.29 7.41
CA ALA A 29 -3.12 5.61 6.93
C ALA A 29 -3.64 5.88 5.53
N LEU A 30 -3.54 4.91 4.64
CA LEU A 30 -3.92 5.10 3.25
C LEU A 30 -5.42 4.89 3.01
N ASN A 31 -6.12 4.28 3.95
CA ASN A 31 -7.55 4.09 3.83
C ASN A 31 -8.29 5.43 3.70
N ASP A 32 -7.78 6.47 4.33
CA ASP A 32 -8.39 7.80 4.27
C ASP A 32 -7.80 8.67 3.18
N PHE A 33 -6.80 8.18 2.46
CA PHE A 33 -6.09 9.01 1.50
C PHE A 33 -6.93 9.35 0.28
N GLY A 34 -7.67 8.40 -0.22
CA GLY A 34 -8.44 8.61 -1.45
C GLY A 34 -7.58 8.42 -2.69
N GLY A 35 -8.15 7.80 -3.72
CA GLY A 35 -7.45 7.59 -4.98
C GLY A 35 -6.56 6.38 -5.01
N VAL A 36 -6.40 5.67 -3.90
CA VAL A 36 -5.59 4.45 -3.84
C VAL A 36 -6.27 3.41 -2.97
N GLU A 37 -5.89 2.17 -3.17
CA GLU A 37 -6.22 1.09 -2.25
C GLU A 37 -4.96 0.26 -2.02
N THR A 38 -4.98 -0.56 -0.98
CA THR A 38 -3.80 -1.34 -0.58
C THR A 38 -4.14 -2.81 -0.49
N LYS A 39 -3.14 -3.64 -0.80
CA LYS A 39 -3.24 -5.09 -0.68
C LYS A 39 -1.96 -5.64 -0.11
N SER A 40 -2.06 -6.68 0.75
CA SER A 40 -0.88 -7.38 1.22
C SER A 40 -0.58 -8.54 0.29
N GLU A 41 0.69 -8.71 -0.07
CA GLU A 41 1.13 -9.78 -0.97
C GLU A 41 2.31 -10.50 -0.37
N GLY A 42 2.39 -11.80 -0.62
CA GLY A 42 3.49 -12.62 -0.16
C GLY A 42 3.04 -13.66 0.84
N ASP A 43 4.00 -14.43 1.33
CA ASP A 43 3.78 -15.50 2.28
C ASP A 43 4.51 -15.22 3.59
N GLY A 44 4.07 -15.86 4.66
CA GLY A 44 4.75 -15.77 5.92
C GLY A 44 4.39 -14.53 6.71
N LEU A 45 5.19 -14.25 7.73
CA LEU A 45 4.94 -13.14 8.63
C LEU A 45 5.19 -11.77 7.98
N TYR A 46 6.29 -11.66 7.25
CA TYR A 46 6.65 -10.42 6.57
C TYR A 46 6.10 -10.44 5.16
N LYS A 47 5.20 -9.52 4.88
CA LYS A 47 4.59 -9.41 3.57
C LYS A 47 4.75 -8.00 3.05
N GLN A 48 4.57 -7.83 1.77
CA GLN A 48 4.67 -6.52 1.14
C GLN A 48 3.29 -5.94 0.93
N VAL A 49 3.20 -4.63 1.03
CA VAL A 49 1.95 -3.92 0.74
C VAL A 49 2.06 -3.33 -0.65
N ARG A 50 1.07 -3.59 -1.48
CA ARG A 50 0.99 -2.98 -2.82
C ARG A 50 -0.02 -1.85 -2.76
N ILE A 51 0.38 -0.70 -3.26
CA ILE A 51 -0.49 0.46 -3.36
C ILE A 51 -0.99 0.56 -4.80
N ILE A 52 -2.29 0.59 -4.98
CA ILE A 52 -2.91 0.54 -6.30
C ILE A 52 -3.78 1.77 -6.49
N ALA A 53 -3.66 2.41 -7.66
CA ALA A 53 -4.52 3.55 -7.97
C ALA A 53 -5.94 3.06 -8.26
N THR A 54 -6.93 3.78 -7.75
CA THR A 54 -8.34 3.42 -7.94
C THR A 54 -9.02 4.25 -9.02
N ASN A 55 -8.34 5.24 -9.55
CA ASN A 55 -8.90 6.08 -10.62
C ASN A 55 -8.49 5.61 -11.99
#